data_5b57ebd25c64bdcf6b459f70835e0302
#
_entry.id   5b57ebd25c64bdcf6b459f70835e0302
#
_cell.length_a   1.000
_cell.length_b   1.000
_cell.length_c   1.000
_cell.angle_alpha   90.00
_cell.angle_beta   90.00
_cell.angle_gamma   90.00
#
_symmetry.space_group_name_H-M   'P 1'
#
loop_
_entity.id
_entity.type
_entity.pdbx_description
1 polymer ?
#
loop_
_entity_poly.entity_id
_entity_poly.type
_entity_poly.pdbx_seq_one_letter_code
_entity_poly.pdbx_strand_id
1 'polypeptide(L)'
;ALALADFSILVLPLNDETENIIDRDAFAAMKRGAFLINISRGAHVERSACEAALDSGQLAGYAADAMWEEPIDPNDPILTDERVFLTPHIGGKSAEAIERITDAIRTNIRRFELGEPLLNVVNSDAF
;
A
#
# COMPACT_ATOMS: atom_id res chain seq x y z
N ALA A 1 -13.99 12.84 -0.76
CA ALA A 1 -12.57 13.15 -1.05
C ALA A 1 -12.20 12.72 -2.48
N LEU A 2 -12.47 11.48 -2.89
CA LEU A 2 -12.06 10.92 -4.19
C LEU A 2 -12.49 11.77 -5.41
N ALA A 3 -13.71 12.29 -5.41
CA ALA A 3 -14.25 13.10 -6.52
C ALA A 3 -13.54 14.43 -6.77
N LEU A 4 -12.71 14.90 -5.85
CA LEU A 4 -12.01 16.18 -5.93
C LEU A 4 -10.50 16.03 -6.13
N ALA A 5 -9.97 14.84 -5.95
CA ALA A 5 -8.53 14.59 -6.00
C ALA A 5 -8.06 14.27 -7.42
N ASP A 6 -6.98 14.91 -7.85
CA ASP A 6 -6.26 14.52 -9.06
C ASP A 6 -5.31 13.35 -8.77
N PHE A 7 -4.80 13.27 -7.54
CA PHE A 7 -3.95 12.18 -7.03
C PHE A 7 -4.53 11.64 -5.73
N SER A 8 -4.76 10.35 -5.66
CA SER A 8 -5.15 9.62 -4.44
C SER A 8 -4.02 8.70 -4.02
N ILE A 9 -3.60 8.82 -2.75
CA ILE A 9 -2.48 8.04 -2.21
C ILE A 9 -3.00 7.19 -1.06
N LEU A 10 -2.79 5.87 -1.14
CA LEU A 10 -3.16 4.92 -0.09
C LEU A 10 -2.00 4.77 0.90
N VAL A 11 -2.26 5.12 2.17
CA VAL A 11 -1.32 5.04 3.30
C VAL A 11 -2.09 4.55 4.52
N LEU A 12 -2.52 3.28 4.50
CA LEU A 12 -3.35 2.70 5.55
C LEU A 12 -2.96 1.23 5.81
N PRO A 13 -3.19 0.70 7.02
CA PRO A 13 -2.97 -0.71 7.30
C PRO A 13 -4.01 -1.57 6.58
N LEU A 14 -3.61 -2.79 6.19
CA LEU A 14 -4.53 -3.79 5.66
C LEU A 14 -5.25 -4.50 6.81
N ASN A 15 -6.56 -4.55 6.74
CA ASN A 15 -7.46 -5.31 7.61
C ASN A 15 -8.77 -5.57 6.86
N ASP A 16 -9.72 -6.27 7.50
CA ASP A 16 -11.00 -6.65 6.89
C ASP A 16 -11.83 -5.44 6.40
N GLU A 17 -11.65 -4.25 6.99
CA GLU A 17 -12.37 -3.02 6.58
C GLU A 17 -11.69 -2.29 5.42
N THR A 18 -10.42 -2.57 5.18
CA THR A 18 -9.59 -1.87 4.18
C THR A 18 -9.21 -2.75 3.00
N GLU A 19 -9.50 -4.05 3.04
CA GLU A 19 -9.37 -4.93 1.90
C GLU A 19 -10.33 -4.52 0.78
N ASN A 20 -9.83 -4.38 -0.45
CA ASN A 20 -10.57 -3.89 -1.61
C ASN A 20 -11.31 -2.56 -1.38
N ILE A 21 -10.79 -1.70 -0.50
CA ILE A 21 -11.40 -0.38 -0.22
C ILE A 21 -11.44 0.51 -1.50
N ILE A 22 -10.57 0.24 -2.46
CA ILE A 22 -10.64 0.83 -3.80
C ILE A 22 -11.17 -0.24 -4.76
N ASP A 23 -12.47 -0.34 -4.77
CA ASP A 23 -13.29 -1.19 -5.63
C ASP A 23 -13.80 -0.41 -6.85
N ARG A 24 -14.70 -1.03 -7.61
CA ARG A 24 -15.34 -0.41 -8.78
C ARG A 24 -16.08 0.88 -8.45
N ASP A 25 -16.77 0.95 -7.33
CA ASP A 25 -17.55 2.13 -6.93
C ASP A 25 -16.63 3.26 -6.50
N ALA A 26 -15.53 2.94 -5.82
CA ALA A 26 -14.49 3.89 -5.47
C ALA A 26 -13.85 4.50 -6.73
N PHE A 27 -13.49 3.68 -7.73
CA PHE A 27 -12.98 4.19 -9.02
C PHE A 27 -14.00 5.06 -9.74
N ALA A 28 -15.27 4.67 -9.76
CA ALA A 28 -16.34 5.47 -10.37
C ALA A 28 -16.53 6.83 -9.67
N ALA A 29 -16.28 6.89 -8.36
CA ALA A 29 -16.36 8.11 -7.57
C ALA A 29 -15.11 9.01 -7.72
N MET A 30 -14.02 8.53 -8.29
CA MET A 30 -12.83 9.33 -8.56
C MET A 30 -13.08 10.33 -9.69
N LYS A 31 -12.31 11.40 -9.71
CA LYS A 31 -12.28 12.31 -10.85
C LYS A 31 -11.77 11.57 -12.10
N ARG A 32 -12.45 11.76 -13.23
CA ARG A 32 -11.99 11.16 -14.48
C ARG A 32 -10.58 11.64 -14.85
N GLY A 33 -9.69 10.70 -15.14
CA GLY A 33 -8.30 11.00 -15.42
C GLY A 33 -7.45 11.23 -14.17
N ALA A 34 -7.92 10.85 -12.99
CA ALA A 34 -7.13 10.88 -11.76
C ALA A 34 -6.04 9.80 -11.75
N PHE A 35 -5.11 9.93 -10.82
CA PHE A 35 -4.05 8.96 -10.55
C PHE A 35 -4.27 8.30 -9.19
N LEU A 36 -4.03 6.99 -9.12
CA LEU A 36 -4.01 6.25 -7.86
C LEU A 36 -2.58 5.79 -7.55
N ILE A 37 -2.12 6.04 -6.33
CA ILE A 37 -0.78 5.65 -5.86
C ILE A 37 -0.96 4.78 -4.62
N ASN A 38 -0.54 3.52 -4.68
CA ASN A 38 -0.63 2.57 -3.58
C ASN A 38 0.76 2.26 -3.01
N ILE A 39 1.08 2.89 -1.89
CA ILE A 39 2.31 2.62 -1.12
C ILE A 39 2.03 1.80 0.15
N SER A 40 0.86 1.19 0.23
CA SER A 40 0.41 0.39 1.38
C SER A 40 0.51 -1.11 1.11
N ARG A 41 -0.59 -1.72 0.63
CA ARG A 41 -0.68 -3.15 0.29
C ARG A 41 -1.52 -3.33 -0.98
N GLY A 42 -1.16 -4.28 -1.83
CA GLY A 42 -1.88 -4.59 -3.08
C GLY A 42 -3.35 -4.86 -2.86
N ALA A 43 -3.69 -5.62 -1.82
CA ALA A 43 -5.06 -6.00 -1.48
C ALA A 43 -6.01 -4.84 -1.11
N HIS A 44 -5.52 -3.60 -0.97
CA HIS A 44 -6.42 -2.45 -0.85
C HIS A 44 -7.15 -2.11 -2.15
N VAL A 45 -6.65 -2.59 -3.28
CA VAL A 45 -7.18 -2.25 -4.62
C VAL A 45 -7.72 -3.52 -5.26
N GLU A 46 -8.99 -3.53 -5.64
CA GLU A 46 -9.55 -4.61 -6.45
C GLU A 46 -8.91 -4.58 -7.84
N ARG A 47 -8.12 -5.63 -8.17
CA ARG A 47 -7.32 -5.68 -9.39
C ARG A 47 -8.17 -5.48 -10.65
N SER A 48 -9.25 -6.24 -10.77
CA SER A 48 -10.13 -6.18 -11.94
C SER A 48 -10.78 -4.81 -12.13
N ALA A 49 -11.11 -4.13 -11.04
CA ALA A 49 -11.67 -2.79 -11.08
C ALA A 49 -10.61 -1.75 -11.49
N CYS A 50 -9.36 -1.91 -11.05
CA CYS A 50 -8.25 -1.06 -11.44
C CYS A 50 -7.96 -1.18 -12.94
N GLU A 51 -7.84 -2.40 -13.46
CA GLU A 51 -7.63 -2.67 -14.88
C GLU A 51 -8.76 -2.06 -15.73
N ALA A 52 -10.02 -2.26 -15.34
CA ALA A 52 -11.16 -1.67 -16.03
C ALA A 52 -11.18 -0.13 -15.97
N ALA A 53 -10.75 0.47 -14.87
CA ALA A 53 -10.66 1.92 -14.73
C ALA A 53 -9.56 2.52 -15.62
N LEU A 54 -8.43 1.84 -15.77
CA LEU A 54 -7.38 2.19 -16.72
C LEU A 54 -7.89 2.11 -18.16
N ASP A 55 -8.54 1.02 -18.53
CA ASP A 55 -9.01 0.77 -19.89
C ASP A 55 -10.10 1.74 -20.34
N SER A 56 -10.98 2.13 -19.43
CA SER A 56 -12.02 3.14 -19.71
C SER A 56 -11.49 4.58 -19.71
N GLY A 57 -10.26 4.81 -19.27
CA GLY A 57 -9.69 6.14 -19.02
C GLY A 57 -10.35 6.87 -17.84
N GLN A 58 -11.04 6.14 -16.97
CA GLN A 58 -11.50 6.65 -15.66
C GLN A 58 -10.29 6.97 -14.79
N LEU A 59 -9.28 6.08 -14.79
CA LEU A 59 -7.98 6.28 -14.19
C LEU A 59 -6.95 6.60 -15.28
N ALA A 60 -6.16 7.66 -15.10
CA ALA A 60 -5.09 8.03 -16.02
C ALA A 60 -3.81 7.22 -15.78
N GLY A 61 -3.58 6.78 -14.53
CA GLY A 61 -2.43 5.96 -14.20
C GLY A 61 -2.52 5.37 -12.79
N TYR A 62 -1.84 4.25 -12.62
CA TYR A 62 -1.69 3.53 -11.37
C TYR A 62 -0.22 3.37 -11.02
N ALA A 63 0.15 3.73 -9.80
CA ALA A 63 1.49 3.48 -9.27
C ALA A 63 1.39 2.63 -7.99
N ALA A 64 2.25 1.62 -7.85
CA ALA A 64 2.29 0.82 -6.63
C ALA A 64 3.69 0.37 -6.26
N ASP A 65 3.97 0.38 -4.94
CA ASP A 65 5.16 -0.26 -4.36
C ASP A 65 4.82 -1.66 -3.80
N ALA A 66 3.54 -1.88 -3.43
CA ALA A 66 3.03 -3.18 -3.02
C ALA A 66 2.04 -3.70 -4.07
N MET A 67 2.31 -4.86 -4.64
CA MET A 67 1.52 -5.48 -5.70
C MET A 67 0.52 -6.49 -5.14
N TRP A 68 -0.43 -6.92 -5.98
CA TRP A 68 -1.43 -7.94 -5.61
C TRP A 68 -0.81 -9.30 -5.31
N GLU A 69 0.24 -9.66 -6.05
CA GLU A 69 1.07 -10.85 -5.81
C GLU A 69 2.53 -10.44 -5.70
N GLU A 70 3.25 -10.99 -4.74
CA GLU A 70 4.65 -10.69 -4.50
C GLU A 70 5.46 -11.99 -4.32
N PRO A 71 6.40 -12.30 -5.22
CA PRO A 71 6.76 -11.53 -6.43
C PRO A 71 5.68 -11.62 -7.53
N ILE A 72 5.54 -10.55 -8.33
CA ILE A 72 4.64 -10.55 -9.49
C ILE A 72 5.15 -11.53 -10.56
N ASP A 73 4.23 -12.18 -11.29
CA ASP A 73 4.59 -13.00 -12.46
C ASP A 73 5.30 -12.12 -13.50
N PRO A 74 6.51 -12.47 -13.95
CA PRO A 74 7.22 -11.72 -15.00
C PRO A 74 6.44 -11.61 -16.33
N ASN A 75 5.44 -12.46 -16.54
CA ASN A 75 4.59 -12.44 -17.74
C ASN A 75 3.27 -11.70 -17.51
N ASP A 76 3.07 -11.09 -16.34
CA ASP A 76 1.84 -10.36 -16.05
C ASP A 76 1.66 -9.18 -17.01
N PRO A 77 0.53 -9.09 -17.74
CA PRO A 77 0.29 -8.02 -18.70
C PRO A 77 0.38 -6.61 -18.13
N ILE A 78 0.10 -6.46 -16.83
CA ILE A 78 0.17 -5.17 -16.13
C ILE A 78 1.56 -4.54 -16.20
N LEU A 79 2.62 -5.36 -16.33
CA LEU A 79 4.01 -4.91 -16.40
C LEU A 79 4.34 -4.18 -17.72
N THR A 80 3.50 -4.34 -18.73
CA THR A 80 3.68 -3.71 -20.04
C THR A 80 2.74 -2.54 -20.28
N ASP A 81 1.84 -2.25 -19.35
CA ASP A 81 0.94 -1.09 -19.44
C ASP A 81 1.69 0.20 -19.11
N GLU A 82 1.86 1.08 -20.09
CA GLU A 82 2.55 2.36 -19.95
C GLU A 82 1.90 3.32 -18.93
N ARG A 83 0.66 3.06 -18.53
CA ARG A 83 -0.07 3.83 -17.51
C ARG A 83 0.24 3.33 -16.09
N VAL A 84 1.01 2.24 -15.97
CA VAL A 84 1.29 1.59 -14.69
C VAL A 84 2.77 1.71 -14.34
N PHE A 85 3.03 2.16 -13.11
CA PHE A 85 4.38 2.27 -12.56
C PHE A 85 4.49 1.43 -11.29
N LEU A 86 5.34 0.40 -11.31
CA LEU A 86 5.51 -0.53 -10.19
C LEU A 86 6.94 -0.52 -9.67
N THR A 87 7.09 -0.60 -8.34
CA THR A 87 8.37 -0.84 -7.68
C THR A 87 8.28 -2.11 -6.82
N PRO A 88 9.39 -2.86 -6.64
CA PRO A 88 9.34 -4.20 -6.05
C PRO A 88 9.35 -4.15 -4.51
N HIS A 89 8.38 -3.46 -3.90
CA HIS A 89 8.16 -3.32 -2.46
C HIS A 89 9.43 -2.86 -1.71
N ILE A 90 9.98 -1.75 -2.17
CA ILE A 90 11.25 -1.19 -1.66
C ILE A 90 11.10 0.19 -1.00
N GLY A 91 9.91 0.78 -1.00
CA GLY A 91 9.67 2.14 -0.48
C GLY A 91 10.08 2.32 0.98
N GLY A 92 10.03 1.25 1.79
CA GLY A 92 10.48 1.26 3.18
C GLY A 92 11.96 0.90 3.39
N LYS A 93 12.71 0.60 2.34
CA LYS A 93 14.08 0.07 2.44
C LYS A 93 15.16 1.17 2.31
N SER A 94 15.04 2.26 3.09
CA SER A 94 16.13 3.24 3.20
C SER A 94 17.09 2.90 4.35
N ALA A 95 18.32 3.41 4.28
CA ALA A 95 19.30 3.23 5.37
C ALA A 95 18.76 3.74 6.70
N GLU A 96 18.13 4.93 6.69
CA GLU A 96 17.53 5.55 7.88
C GLU A 96 16.34 4.75 8.42
N ALA A 97 15.55 4.11 7.57
CA ALA A 97 14.45 3.24 8.00
C ALA A 97 14.99 1.99 8.69
N ILE A 98 16.04 1.37 8.14
CA ILE A 98 16.70 0.21 8.73
C ILE A 98 17.30 0.56 10.09
N GLU A 99 17.97 1.71 10.22
CA GLU A 99 18.50 2.19 11.51
C GLU A 99 17.39 2.35 12.54
N ARG A 100 16.30 3.06 12.20
CA ARG A 100 15.16 3.26 13.12
C ARG A 100 14.52 1.94 13.56
N ILE A 101 14.35 0.98 12.64
CA ILE A 101 13.82 -0.35 12.96
C ILE A 101 14.77 -1.08 13.91
N THR A 102 16.06 -1.07 13.60
CA THR A 102 17.09 -1.73 14.42
C THR A 102 17.13 -1.15 15.83
N ASP A 103 17.08 0.17 15.97
CA ASP A 103 17.07 0.83 17.27
C ASP A 103 15.78 0.56 18.07
N ALA A 104 14.63 0.50 17.41
CA ALA A 104 13.38 0.13 18.06
C ALA A 104 13.42 -1.33 18.57
N ILE A 105 13.95 -2.26 17.79
CA ILE A 105 14.14 -3.66 18.20
C ILE A 105 15.09 -3.74 19.39
N ARG A 106 16.26 -3.12 19.30
CA ARG A 106 17.26 -3.10 20.38
C ARG A 106 16.69 -2.51 21.67
N THR A 107 15.93 -1.43 21.56
CA THR A 107 15.28 -0.77 22.68
C THR A 107 14.26 -1.71 23.34
N ASN A 108 13.41 -2.36 22.57
CA ASN A 108 12.41 -3.28 23.11
C ASN A 108 13.03 -4.53 23.74
N ILE A 109 14.11 -5.08 23.20
CA ILE A 109 14.85 -6.19 23.84
C ILE A 109 15.34 -5.75 25.23
N ARG A 110 15.98 -4.58 25.32
CA ARG A 110 16.48 -4.07 26.61
C ARG A 110 15.36 -3.81 27.61
N ARG A 111 14.25 -3.23 27.17
CA ARG A 111 13.08 -2.99 28.03
C ARG A 111 12.49 -4.29 28.54
N PHE A 112 12.40 -5.31 27.68
CA PHE A 112 11.96 -6.66 28.07
C PHE A 112 12.85 -7.27 29.14
N GLU A 113 14.19 -7.18 28.99
CA GLU A 113 15.16 -7.70 29.98
C GLU A 113 15.04 -6.98 31.34
N LEU A 114 14.65 -5.69 31.34
CA LEU A 114 14.47 -4.89 32.54
C LEU A 114 13.06 -4.98 33.14
N GLY A 115 12.14 -5.73 32.53
CA GLY A 115 10.73 -5.78 32.96
C GLY A 115 9.97 -4.47 32.75
N GLU A 116 10.44 -3.61 31.83
CA GLU A 116 9.79 -2.36 31.47
C GLU A 116 8.73 -2.57 30.37
N PRO A 117 7.68 -1.72 30.29
CA PRO A 117 6.70 -1.77 29.22
C PRO A 117 7.35 -1.62 27.84
N LEU A 118 6.96 -2.45 26.86
CA LEU A 118 7.45 -2.35 25.49
C LEU A 118 6.89 -1.12 24.77
N LEU A 119 7.63 -0.64 23.76
CA LEU A 119 7.20 0.47 22.89
C LEU A 119 6.47 -0.07 21.67
N ASN A 120 5.51 0.70 21.15
CA ASN A 120 4.78 0.42 19.91
C ASN A 120 4.04 -0.95 19.91
N VAL A 121 3.49 -1.34 21.06
CA VAL A 121 2.69 -2.57 21.17
C VAL A 121 1.34 -2.32 20.49
N VAL A 122 1.00 -3.15 19.51
CA VAL A 122 -0.23 -3.03 18.70
C VAL A 122 -1.40 -3.77 19.34
N ASN A 123 -1.13 -4.82 20.13
CA ASN A 123 -2.10 -5.69 20.80
C ASN A 123 -1.80 -5.74 22.31
N SER A 124 -1.90 -4.61 22.99
CA SER A 124 -1.58 -4.47 24.41
C SER A 124 -2.33 -5.46 25.32
N ASP A 125 -3.50 -5.93 24.89
CA ASP A 125 -4.35 -6.86 25.66
C ASP A 125 -3.89 -8.34 25.54
N ALA A 126 -2.84 -8.60 24.77
CA ALA A 126 -2.29 -9.95 24.57
C ALA A 126 -1.09 -10.27 25.49
N PHE A 127 -0.67 -9.31 26.35
CA PHE A 127 0.48 -9.45 27.26
C PHE A 127 0.18 -9.00 28.68
#